data_8755e62a2dde33a84510e538282a4cc8
#
_entry.id   8755e62a2dde33a84510e538282a4cc8
#
_cell.length_a   1.000
_cell.length_b   1.000
_cell.length_c   1.000
_cell.angle_alpha   90.00
_cell.angle_beta   90.00
_cell.angle_gamma   90.00
#
_symmetry.space_group_name_H-M   'P 1'
#
loop_
_entity.id
_entity.type
_entity.pdbx_description
1 polymer ?
#
loop_
_entity_poly.entity_id
_entity_poly.type
_entity_poly.pdbx_seq_one_letter_code
_entity_poly.pdbx_strand_id
1 'polypeptide(L)'
;MTTAQSGIPADLNAIEAALGRMVYRAGNLEAVVRHTGGLLATTDKQRQALDGVPAGALVDEARKLARKAAADGRISDDALSGLVKSLDEIGSHLKSRNAYIHGMWVSRANGQPFVMLSQKGREVQTRPLAPEELGKLSDTLLTLSNDVLGRTDRVLGAES
;
A
#
# COMPACT_ATOMS: atom_id res chain seq x y z
N MET A 1 -42.71 26.16 3.00
CA MET A 1 -41.83 25.16 3.63
C MET A 1 -41.04 24.49 2.52
N THR A 2 -39.82 24.96 2.31
CA THR A 2 -38.93 24.44 1.26
C THR A 2 -38.12 23.28 1.88
N THR A 3 -38.43 22.05 1.48
CA THR A 3 -37.64 20.87 1.84
C THR A 3 -36.27 21.04 1.23
N ALA A 4 -35.26 21.29 2.07
CA ALA A 4 -33.88 21.22 1.67
C ALA A 4 -33.60 19.74 1.25
N GLN A 5 -33.53 19.53 -0.06
CA GLN A 5 -32.94 18.28 -0.57
C GLN A 5 -31.50 18.26 -0.11
N SER A 6 -31.20 17.38 0.85
CA SER A 6 -29.84 16.98 1.18
C SER A 6 -29.29 16.17 0.00
N GLY A 7 -28.92 16.86 -1.08
CA GLY A 7 -28.24 16.26 -2.20
C GLY A 7 -26.88 15.80 -1.72
N ILE A 8 -26.67 14.49 -1.60
CA ILE A 8 -25.34 13.89 -1.53
C ILE A 8 -24.62 14.42 -2.78
N PRO A 9 -23.46 15.09 -2.66
CA PRO A 9 -22.73 15.57 -3.82
C PRO A 9 -22.55 14.44 -4.83
N ALA A 10 -22.79 14.68 -6.11
CA ALA A 10 -22.64 13.68 -7.17
C ALA A 10 -21.26 12.98 -7.16
N ASP A 11 -20.24 13.65 -6.60
CA ASP A 11 -18.90 13.15 -6.43
C ASP A 11 -18.72 12.10 -5.31
N LEU A 12 -19.61 11.99 -4.34
CA LEU A 12 -19.41 11.11 -3.20
C LEU A 12 -19.39 9.63 -3.64
N ASN A 13 -20.31 9.23 -4.51
CA ASN A 13 -20.32 7.85 -5.05
C ASN A 13 -19.04 7.53 -5.84
N ALA A 14 -18.51 8.49 -6.59
CA ALA A 14 -17.26 8.35 -7.33
C ALA A 14 -16.06 8.21 -6.38
N ILE A 15 -16.04 9.00 -5.31
CA ILE A 15 -15.02 8.93 -4.25
C ILE A 15 -15.07 7.58 -3.55
N GLU A 16 -16.24 7.11 -3.13
CA GLU A 16 -16.42 5.81 -2.47
C GLU A 16 -15.98 4.66 -3.37
N ALA A 17 -16.34 4.69 -4.66
CA ALA A 17 -15.92 3.69 -5.63
C ALA A 17 -14.39 3.70 -5.85
N ALA A 18 -13.78 4.88 -5.95
CA ALA A 18 -12.33 5.02 -6.10
C ALA A 18 -11.58 4.56 -4.85
N LEU A 19 -12.10 4.91 -3.67
CA LEU A 19 -11.56 4.45 -2.38
C LEU A 19 -11.65 2.93 -2.25
N GLY A 20 -12.79 2.34 -2.58
CA GLY A 20 -12.97 0.88 -2.56
C GLY A 20 -11.96 0.15 -3.44
N ARG A 21 -11.75 0.65 -4.66
CA ARG A 21 -10.71 0.12 -5.57
C ARG A 21 -9.30 0.25 -4.98
N MET A 22 -8.97 1.39 -4.40
CA MET A 22 -7.66 1.62 -3.77
C MET A 22 -7.44 0.65 -2.60
N VAL A 23 -8.44 0.45 -1.74
CA VAL A 23 -8.36 -0.48 -0.60
C VAL A 23 -8.16 -1.91 -1.07
N TYR A 24 -8.93 -2.33 -2.08
CA TYR A 24 -8.81 -3.67 -2.66
C TYR A 24 -7.40 -3.92 -3.23
N ARG A 25 -6.87 -2.97 -4.02
CA ARG A 25 -5.52 -3.10 -4.61
C ARG A 25 -4.41 -3.05 -3.56
N ALA A 26 -4.59 -2.27 -2.49
CA ALA A 26 -3.66 -2.29 -1.36
C ALA A 26 -3.64 -3.65 -0.65
N GLY A 27 -4.80 -4.27 -0.43
CA GLY A 27 -4.89 -5.61 0.13
C GLY A 27 -4.19 -6.66 -0.74
N ASN A 28 -4.36 -6.59 -2.06
CA ASN A 28 -3.64 -7.46 -2.99
C ASN A 28 -2.13 -7.24 -2.93
N LEU A 29 -1.67 -6.00 -2.87
CA LEU A 29 -0.25 -5.68 -2.74
C LEU A 29 0.34 -6.24 -1.43
N GLU A 30 -0.38 -6.10 -0.31
CA GLU A 30 0.03 -6.69 0.97
C GLU A 30 0.13 -8.23 0.88
N ALA A 31 -0.81 -8.88 0.16
CA ALA A 31 -0.74 -10.32 -0.08
C ALA A 31 0.48 -10.72 -0.92
N VAL A 32 0.82 -9.94 -1.96
CA VAL A 32 2.02 -10.17 -2.78
C VAL A 32 3.29 -9.99 -1.95
N VAL A 33 3.39 -8.94 -1.12
CA VAL A 33 4.55 -8.75 -0.23
C VAL A 33 4.70 -9.92 0.75
N ARG A 34 3.58 -10.39 1.32
CA ARG A 34 3.58 -11.57 2.22
C ARG A 34 4.03 -12.83 1.48
N HIS A 35 3.55 -13.05 0.27
CA HIS A 35 3.96 -14.18 -0.57
C HIS A 35 5.46 -14.12 -0.87
N THR A 36 5.97 -12.98 -1.33
CA THR A 36 7.41 -12.76 -1.58
C THR A 36 8.24 -13.03 -0.33
N GLY A 37 7.84 -12.48 0.82
CA GLY A 37 8.50 -12.74 2.10
C GLY A 37 8.48 -14.21 2.47
N GLY A 38 7.36 -14.90 2.24
CA GLY A 38 7.20 -16.34 2.49
C GLY A 38 8.15 -17.21 1.67
N LEU A 39 8.37 -16.86 0.40
CA LEU A 39 9.33 -17.54 -0.48
C LEU A 39 10.79 -17.28 -0.07
N LEU A 40 11.08 -16.08 0.44
CA LEU A 40 12.41 -15.72 0.95
C LEU A 40 12.69 -16.35 2.32
N ALA A 41 11.67 -16.70 3.09
CA ALA A 41 11.81 -17.32 4.41
C ALA A 41 12.32 -18.76 4.32
N THR A 42 13.24 -19.12 5.21
CA THR A 42 13.81 -20.48 5.30
C THR A 42 13.28 -21.26 6.51
N THR A 43 12.61 -20.59 7.45
CA THR A 43 12.08 -21.20 8.67
C THR A 43 10.62 -20.84 8.88
N ASP A 44 9.88 -21.70 9.58
CA ASP A 44 8.47 -21.43 9.91
C ASP A 44 8.32 -20.19 10.82
N LYS A 45 9.28 -19.94 11.71
CA LYS A 45 9.32 -18.73 12.53
C LYS A 45 9.38 -17.46 11.66
N GLN A 46 10.16 -17.46 10.58
CA GLN A 46 10.20 -16.34 9.63
C GLN A 46 8.89 -16.18 8.87
N ARG A 47 8.24 -17.27 8.47
CA ARG A 47 6.92 -17.20 7.82
C ARG A 47 5.86 -16.68 8.78
N GLN A 48 5.83 -17.15 10.01
CA GLN A 48 4.92 -16.68 11.04
C GLN A 48 5.09 -15.19 11.36
N ALA A 49 6.32 -14.65 11.25
CA ALA A 49 6.58 -13.23 11.46
C ALA A 49 5.95 -12.32 10.37
N LEU A 50 5.46 -12.88 9.27
CA LEU A 50 4.74 -12.17 8.23
C LEU A 50 3.21 -12.16 8.46
N ASP A 51 2.72 -13.01 9.37
CA ASP A 51 1.28 -13.18 9.60
C ASP A 51 0.74 -12.15 10.59
N GLY A 52 -0.41 -11.56 10.24
CA GLY A 52 -1.13 -10.65 11.14
C GLY A 52 -0.44 -9.31 11.43
N VAL A 53 0.69 -9.01 10.79
CA VAL A 53 1.40 -7.75 11.01
C VAL A 53 0.84 -6.63 10.15
N PRO A 54 0.86 -5.37 10.64
CA PRO A 54 0.48 -4.20 9.84
C PRO A 54 1.34 -4.06 8.58
N ALA A 55 0.79 -3.47 7.53
CA ALA A 55 1.42 -3.32 6.22
C ALA A 55 2.86 -2.76 6.26
N GLY A 56 3.13 -1.76 7.12
CA GLY A 56 4.48 -1.21 7.28
C GLY A 56 5.47 -2.23 7.84
N ALA A 57 5.08 -2.96 8.89
CA ALA A 57 5.90 -4.01 9.48
C ALA A 57 6.10 -5.18 8.51
N LEU A 58 5.09 -5.51 7.69
CA LEU A 58 5.18 -6.53 6.65
C LEU A 58 6.26 -6.19 5.61
N VAL A 59 6.30 -4.94 5.15
CA VAL A 59 7.34 -4.45 4.22
C VAL A 59 8.73 -4.54 4.87
N ASP A 60 8.85 -4.17 6.14
CA ASP A 60 10.12 -4.24 6.88
C ASP A 60 10.61 -5.69 7.05
N GLU A 61 9.72 -6.63 7.37
CA GLU A 61 10.07 -8.05 7.47
C GLU A 61 10.47 -8.64 6.11
N ALA A 62 9.73 -8.34 5.03
CA ALA A 62 10.09 -8.77 3.68
C ALA A 62 11.48 -8.25 3.28
N ARG A 63 11.81 -7.01 3.63
CA ARG A 63 13.12 -6.39 3.38
C ARG A 63 14.26 -7.08 4.15
N LYS A 64 14.03 -7.46 5.42
CA LYS A 64 14.99 -8.24 6.22
C LYS A 64 15.24 -9.61 5.61
N LEU A 65 14.17 -10.29 5.17
CA LEU A 65 14.26 -11.60 4.52
C LEU A 65 15.02 -11.53 3.19
N ALA A 66 14.80 -10.48 2.38
CA ALA A 66 15.54 -10.28 1.13
C ALA A 66 17.04 -10.08 1.39
N ARG A 67 17.41 -9.25 2.37
CA ARG A 67 18.83 -9.06 2.76
C ARG A 67 19.45 -10.36 3.28
N LYS A 68 18.71 -11.12 4.07
CA LYS A 68 19.20 -12.42 4.54
C LYS A 68 19.38 -13.41 3.39
N ALA A 69 18.45 -13.47 2.44
CA ALA A 69 18.56 -14.33 1.27
C ALA A 69 19.79 -14.02 0.42
N ALA A 70 20.14 -12.74 0.27
CA ALA A 70 21.37 -12.32 -0.42
C ALA A 70 22.62 -12.71 0.38
N ALA A 71 22.64 -12.49 1.69
CA ALA A 71 23.74 -12.88 2.56
C ALA A 71 23.97 -14.41 2.56
N ASP A 72 22.90 -15.18 2.41
CA ASP A 72 22.95 -16.65 2.31
C ASP A 72 23.26 -17.13 0.85
N GLY A 73 23.49 -16.20 -0.11
CA GLY A 73 23.81 -16.52 -1.50
C GLY A 73 22.62 -17.04 -2.33
N ARG A 74 21.38 -16.94 -1.83
CA ARG A 74 20.17 -17.44 -2.50
C ARG A 74 19.63 -16.49 -3.56
N ILE A 75 19.96 -15.22 -3.48
CA ILE A 75 19.65 -14.20 -4.48
C ILE A 75 20.88 -13.35 -4.74
N SER A 76 21.01 -12.79 -5.95
CA SER A 76 22.11 -11.90 -6.30
C SER A 76 21.94 -10.50 -5.70
N ASP A 77 23.03 -9.73 -5.63
CA ASP A 77 23.00 -8.34 -5.17
C ASP A 77 22.10 -7.45 -6.05
N ASP A 78 22.05 -7.70 -7.36
CA ASP A 78 21.16 -6.97 -8.28
C ASP A 78 19.68 -7.29 -7.98
N ALA A 79 19.37 -8.55 -7.70
CA ALA A 79 18.03 -8.98 -7.31
C ALA A 79 17.62 -8.34 -5.96
N LEU A 80 18.53 -8.33 -4.98
CA LEU A 80 18.31 -7.66 -3.70
C LEU A 80 18.04 -6.16 -3.91
N SER A 81 18.88 -5.47 -4.69
CA SER A 81 18.73 -4.04 -4.96
C SER A 81 17.36 -3.73 -5.58
N GLY A 82 16.95 -4.52 -6.58
CA GLY A 82 15.65 -4.38 -7.22
C GLY A 82 14.48 -4.62 -6.27
N LEU A 83 14.54 -5.67 -5.46
CA LEU A 83 13.48 -5.96 -4.46
C LEU A 83 13.38 -4.88 -3.38
N VAL A 84 14.51 -4.44 -2.83
CA VAL A 84 14.53 -3.39 -1.80
C VAL A 84 13.94 -2.10 -2.33
N LYS A 85 14.30 -1.68 -3.56
CA LYS A 85 13.72 -0.49 -4.20
C LYS A 85 12.20 -0.60 -4.30
N SER A 86 11.69 -1.72 -4.82
CA SER A 86 10.23 -1.91 -4.94
C SER A 86 9.55 -1.93 -3.56
N LEU A 87 10.15 -2.55 -2.55
CA LEU A 87 9.61 -2.57 -1.18
C LEU A 87 9.60 -1.17 -0.54
N ASP A 88 10.59 -0.32 -0.81
CA ASP A 88 10.62 1.07 -0.34
C ASP A 88 9.50 1.92 -0.98
N GLU A 89 9.28 1.75 -2.28
CA GLU A 89 8.17 2.40 -3.00
C GLU A 89 6.82 1.92 -2.44
N ILE A 90 6.65 0.63 -2.21
CA ILE A 90 5.45 0.05 -1.59
C ILE A 90 5.20 0.67 -0.22
N GLY A 91 6.22 0.73 0.64
CA GLY A 91 6.10 1.32 1.98
C GLY A 91 5.61 2.77 1.93
N SER A 92 6.09 3.57 0.97
CA SER A 92 5.66 4.95 0.76
C SER A 92 4.19 5.05 0.33
N HIS A 93 3.77 4.23 -0.63
CA HIS A 93 2.38 4.25 -1.13
C HIS A 93 1.37 3.68 -0.13
N LEU A 94 1.74 2.68 0.67
CA LEU A 94 0.89 2.18 1.76
C LEU A 94 0.71 3.23 2.87
N LYS A 95 1.73 4.06 3.15
CA LYS A 95 1.56 5.23 4.05
C LYS A 95 0.56 6.24 3.46
N SER A 96 0.63 6.51 2.15
CA SER A 96 -0.33 7.39 1.48
C SER A 96 -1.75 6.83 1.53
N ARG A 97 -1.93 5.54 1.30
CA ARG A 97 -3.23 4.85 1.46
C ARG A 97 -3.76 4.98 2.89
N ASN A 98 -2.93 4.74 3.90
CA ASN A 98 -3.33 4.84 5.30
C ASN A 98 -3.80 6.26 5.66
N ALA A 99 -3.21 7.28 5.05
CA ALA A 99 -3.62 8.66 5.20
C ALA A 99 -5.09 8.88 4.79
N TYR A 100 -5.52 8.26 3.68
CA TYR A 100 -6.92 8.35 3.22
C TYR A 100 -7.89 7.52 4.08
N ILE A 101 -7.46 6.36 4.58
CA ILE A 101 -8.33 5.46 5.36
C ILE A 101 -8.53 5.92 6.80
N HIS A 102 -7.46 6.41 7.43
CA HIS A 102 -7.44 6.76 8.85
C HIS A 102 -7.52 8.25 9.12
N GLY A 103 -7.53 9.09 8.09
CA GLY A 103 -7.73 10.52 8.21
C GLY A 103 -9.19 10.88 8.51
N MET A 104 -9.40 12.06 9.07
CA MET A 104 -10.75 12.61 9.24
C MET A 104 -11.23 13.21 7.92
N TRP A 105 -12.36 12.74 7.42
CA TRP A 105 -12.97 13.27 6.20
C TRP A 105 -13.85 14.47 6.53
N VAL A 106 -13.60 15.57 5.87
CA VAL A 106 -14.27 16.85 6.12
C VAL A 106 -14.65 17.48 4.79
N SER A 107 -15.77 18.20 4.75
CA SER A 107 -16.14 19.03 3.60
C SER A 107 -15.84 20.49 3.90
N ARG A 108 -15.26 21.20 2.94
CA ARG A 108 -15.14 22.66 2.98
C ARG A 108 -16.50 23.34 2.80
N ALA A 109 -16.58 24.62 3.13
CA ALA A 109 -17.81 25.41 2.92
C ALA A 109 -18.29 25.42 1.45
N ASN A 110 -17.38 25.23 0.49
CA ASN A 110 -17.70 25.11 -0.93
C ASN A 110 -18.09 23.66 -1.37
N GLY A 111 -18.27 22.74 -0.42
CA GLY A 111 -18.65 21.36 -0.69
C GLY A 111 -17.51 20.43 -1.12
N GLN A 112 -16.27 20.92 -1.26
CA GLN A 112 -15.14 20.08 -1.63
C GLN A 112 -14.68 19.21 -0.46
N PRO A 113 -14.66 17.86 -0.60
CA PRO A 113 -14.18 16.98 0.44
C PRO A 113 -12.65 16.97 0.50
N PHE A 114 -12.12 16.81 1.71
CA PHE A 114 -10.70 16.62 1.95
C PHE A 114 -10.48 15.72 3.18
N VAL A 115 -9.30 15.15 3.27
CA VAL A 115 -8.89 14.36 4.43
C VAL A 115 -7.91 15.18 5.29
N MET A 116 -8.18 15.24 6.58
CA MET A 116 -7.29 15.80 7.58
C MET A 116 -6.45 14.70 8.20
N LEU A 117 -5.15 14.90 8.18
CA LEU A 117 -4.18 13.99 8.77
C LEU A 117 -3.66 14.60 10.07
N SER A 118 -4.05 14.02 11.19
CA SER A 118 -3.50 14.38 12.50
C SER A 118 -2.30 13.47 12.79
N GLN A 119 -1.13 14.06 12.94
CA GLN A 119 0.04 13.39 13.49
C GLN A 119 0.34 13.99 14.86
N LYS A 120 0.46 13.14 15.88
CA LYS A 120 0.73 13.56 17.27
C LYS A 120 1.93 14.52 17.31
N GLY A 121 1.69 15.80 17.71
CA GLY A 121 2.72 16.84 17.84
C GLY A 121 3.18 17.49 16.53
N ARG A 122 2.49 17.30 15.41
CA ARG A 122 2.78 17.94 14.12
C ARG A 122 1.60 18.74 13.60
N GLU A 123 1.88 19.68 12.70
CA GLU A 123 0.88 20.47 12.01
C GLU A 123 -0.10 19.57 11.25
N VAL A 124 -1.38 19.90 11.30
CA VAL A 124 -2.44 19.18 10.60
C VAL A 124 -2.23 19.34 9.09
N GLN A 125 -1.99 18.23 8.41
CA GLN A 125 -1.91 18.20 6.95
C GLN A 125 -3.29 17.92 6.36
N THR A 126 -3.60 18.55 5.24
CA THR A 126 -4.83 18.29 4.47
C THR A 126 -4.49 17.74 3.09
N ARG A 127 -5.27 16.77 2.61
CA ARG A 127 -5.18 16.28 1.23
C ARG A 127 -6.56 16.34 0.57
N PRO A 128 -6.64 16.70 -0.72
CA PRO A 128 -7.89 16.59 -1.46
C PRO A 128 -8.39 15.15 -1.45
N LEU A 129 -9.71 14.98 -1.34
CA LEU A 129 -10.36 13.68 -1.49
C LEU A 129 -11.04 13.69 -2.87
N ALA A 130 -10.24 13.43 -3.90
CA ALA A 130 -10.67 13.44 -5.29
C ALA A 130 -10.60 12.03 -5.89
N PRO A 131 -11.61 11.60 -6.68
CA PRO A 131 -11.62 10.29 -7.34
C PRO A 131 -10.36 10.04 -8.20
N GLU A 132 -9.85 11.08 -8.86
CA GLU A 132 -8.67 11.02 -9.72
C GLU A 132 -7.40 10.71 -8.93
N GLU A 133 -7.21 11.33 -7.77
CA GLU A 133 -6.06 11.10 -6.90
C GLU A 133 -6.09 9.69 -6.29
N LEU A 134 -7.26 9.24 -5.86
CA LEU A 134 -7.46 7.87 -5.38
C LEU A 134 -7.25 6.86 -6.51
N GLY A 135 -7.68 7.20 -7.73
CA GLY A 135 -7.47 6.41 -8.94
C GLY A 135 -5.99 6.23 -9.25
N LYS A 136 -5.22 7.31 -9.28
CA LYS A 136 -3.76 7.29 -9.51
C LYS A 136 -3.04 6.42 -8.47
N LEU A 137 -3.37 6.60 -7.18
CA LEU A 137 -2.80 5.79 -6.12
C LEU A 137 -3.16 4.31 -6.32
N SER A 138 -4.41 4.03 -6.65
CA SER A 138 -4.89 2.68 -6.93
C SER A 138 -4.11 2.02 -8.08
N ASP A 139 -3.89 2.73 -9.19
CA ASP A 139 -3.14 2.22 -10.35
C ASP A 139 -1.67 1.99 -10.02
N THR A 140 -1.07 2.86 -9.22
CA THR A 140 0.30 2.68 -8.72
C THR A 140 0.42 1.42 -7.86
N LEU A 141 -0.54 1.17 -6.95
CA LEU A 141 -0.54 -0.03 -6.11
C LEU A 141 -0.64 -1.32 -6.95
N LEU A 142 -1.44 -1.29 -8.03
CA LEU A 142 -1.53 -2.42 -8.97
C LEU A 142 -0.20 -2.64 -9.71
N THR A 143 0.41 -1.57 -10.21
CA THR A 143 1.71 -1.64 -10.92
C THR A 143 2.80 -2.21 -10.02
N LEU A 144 2.89 -1.74 -8.77
CA LEU A 144 3.86 -2.25 -7.79
C LEU A 144 3.62 -3.72 -7.44
N SER A 145 2.34 -4.13 -7.33
CA SER A 145 2.00 -5.54 -7.11
C SER A 145 2.54 -6.44 -8.23
N ASN A 146 2.33 -6.05 -9.47
CA ASN A 146 2.81 -6.80 -10.64
C ASN A 146 4.36 -6.78 -10.75
N ASP A 147 5.00 -5.65 -10.44
CA ASP A 147 6.47 -5.53 -10.47
C ASP A 147 7.12 -6.45 -9.44
N VAL A 148 6.65 -6.43 -8.19
CA VAL A 148 7.21 -7.29 -7.14
C VAL A 148 6.98 -8.76 -7.45
N LEU A 149 5.77 -9.14 -7.90
CA LEU A 149 5.49 -10.52 -8.27
C LEU A 149 6.42 -10.98 -9.40
N GLY A 150 6.55 -10.20 -10.47
CA GLY A 150 7.42 -10.53 -11.60
C GLY A 150 8.92 -10.55 -11.24
N ARG A 151 9.36 -9.78 -10.25
CA ARG A 151 10.74 -9.86 -9.70
C ARG A 151 10.91 -11.13 -8.88
N THR A 152 9.94 -11.44 -8.02
CA THR A 152 9.94 -12.64 -7.19
C THR A 152 10.04 -13.90 -8.03
N ASP A 153 9.22 -14.01 -9.07
CA ASP A 153 9.23 -15.17 -10.00
C ASP A 153 10.57 -15.32 -10.71
N ARG A 154 11.18 -14.22 -11.16
CA ARG A 154 12.48 -14.26 -11.83
C ARG A 154 13.63 -14.66 -10.92
N VAL A 155 13.55 -14.28 -9.65
CA VAL A 155 14.63 -14.48 -8.68
C VAL A 155 14.53 -15.86 -8.02
N LEU A 156 13.32 -16.35 -7.76
CA LEU A 156 13.06 -17.56 -6.98
C LEU A 156 12.43 -18.67 -7.83
N GLY A 157 11.86 -18.36 -9.00
CA GLY A 157 11.26 -19.32 -9.93
C GLY A 157 12.25 -19.97 -10.91
N ALA A 158 13.49 -19.48 -10.97
CA ALA A 158 14.53 -20.04 -11.86
C ALA A 158 15.16 -21.35 -11.31
N GLU A 159 14.73 -21.80 -10.14
CA GLU A 159 15.21 -23.05 -9.50
C GLU A 159 14.20 -24.20 -9.57
N SER A 160 13.24 -24.15 -10.52
CA SER A 160 12.22 -25.21 -10.69
C SER A 160 12.48 -26.07 -11.91
#